data_b6b183656a469af8845a7d7c651d234f
#
_entry.id   b6b183656a469af8845a7d7c651d234f
#
_cell.length_a   1.000
_cell.length_b   1.000
_cell.length_c   1.000
_cell.angle_alpha   90.00
_cell.angle_beta   90.00
_cell.angle_gamma   90.00
#
_symmetry.space_group_name_H-M   'P 1'
#
loop_
_entity.id
_entity.type
_entity.pdbx_description
1 polymer ?
#
loop_
_entity_poly.entity_id
_entity_poly.type
_entity_poly.pdbx_seq_one_letter_code
_entity_poly.pdbx_strand_id
1 'polypeptide(L)'
;MSSKSNIKHKPSSPTKAELADRFFLYEEAVQCVEAEIDIIDSLFEKLKGRQASTLREDFCATANTSCEWVKRRDTNTAICFDIDQVVLDWSQKNKIEKLTTEQSSRIKLIKENVLNAKNDPVDIVLAMNFSYWVFKERKLMIEYLKKVRNSLVDDGIFFADAYGGYEAFQELKEKTKNDGFTYIWDLSLIHI
;
A
#
# COMPACT_ATOMS: atom_id res chain seq x y z
N MET A 1 -32.61 -9.92 52.48
CA MET A 1 -33.10 -9.36 51.20
C MET A 1 -32.07 -8.34 50.69
N SER A 2 -31.24 -8.72 49.77
CA SER A 2 -30.16 -7.85 49.25
C SER A 2 -30.57 -7.39 47.85
N SER A 3 -30.87 -6.11 47.71
CA SER A 3 -31.22 -5.49 46.45
C SER A 3 -29.95 -5.28 45.61
N LYS A 4 -29.80 -6.05 44.52
CA LYS A 4 -28.78 -5.78 43.50
C LYS A 4 -29.23 -4.56 42.68
N SER A 5 -28.53 -3.45 42.84
CA SER A 5 -28.69 -2.28 42.00
C SER A 5 -28.17 -2.60 40.57
N ASN A 6 -29.08 -2.68 39.60
CA ASN A 6 -28.75 -2.72 38.19
C ASN A 6 -28.20 -1.35 37.75
N ILE A 7 -26.89 -1.22 37.69
CA ILE A 7 -26.23 -0.08 37.04
C ILE A 7 -26.41 -0.25 35.53
N LYS A 8 -27.39 0.44 34.97
CA LYS A 8 -27.51 0.59 33.52
C LYS A 8 -26.33 1.45 33.04
N HIS A 9 -25.30 0.84 32.42
CA HIS A 9 -24.33 1.59 31.67
C HIS A 9 -25.04 2.33 30.53
N LYS A 10 -25.08 3.66 30.58
CA LYS A 10 -25.38 4.49 29.42
C LYS A 10 -24.30 4.17 28.35
N PRO A 11 -24.67 3.94 27.08
CA PRO A 11 -23.66 3.82 26.03
C PRO A 11 -22.85 5.13 26.01
N SER A 12 -21.55 5.02 26.26
CA SER A 12 -20.64 6.14 26.10
C SER A 12 -20.63 6.54 24.63
N SER A 13 -20.62 7.84 24.34
CA SER A 13 -20.38 8.32 22.98
C SER A 13 -19.06 7.73 22.47
N PRO A 14 -18.99 7.34 21.19
CA PRO A 14 -17.78 6.73 20.64
C PRO A 14 -16.58 7.67 20.80
N THR A 15 -15.44 7.08 21.10
CA THR A 15 -14.17 7.81 21.22
C THR A 15 -13.69 8.30 19.86
N LYS A 16 -12.77 9.29 19.84
CA LYS A 16 -12.15 9.73 18.59
C LYS A 16 -11.45 8.59 17.83
N ALA A 17 -10.86 7.63 18.56
CA ALA A 17 -10.20 6.47 17.96
C ALA A 17 -11.20 5.51 17.28
N GLU A 18 -12.40 5.33 17.85
CA GLU A 18 -13.45 4.50 17.25
C GLU A 18 -14.10 5.15 16.02
N LEU A 19 -14.05 6.49 15.93
CA LEU A 19 -14.57 7.26 14.78
C LEU A 19 -13.50 7.49 13.69
N ALA A 20 -12.22 7.22 14.00
CA ALA A 20 -11.12 7.50 13.10
C ALA A 20 -11.12 6.54 11.90
N ASP A 21 -10.95 7.08 10.70
CA ASP A 21 -10.68 6.29 9.50
C ASP A 21 -9.21 5.88 9.48
N ARG A 22 -8.94 4.62 9.82
CA ARG A 22 -7.57 4.07 9.90
C ARG A 22 -6.81 4.13 8.57
N PHE A 23 -7.51 3.99 7.45
CA PHE A 23 -6.88 4.01 6.12
C PHE A 23 -6.47 5.42 5.73
N PHE A 24 -7.35 6.41 5.97
CA PHE A 24 -7.02 7.81 5.79
C PHE A 24 -5.84 8.23 6.67
N LEU A 25 -5.86 7.89 7.96
CA LEU A 25 -4.76 8.22 8.87
C LEU A 25 -3.43 7.58 8.46
N TYR A 26 -3.47 6.35 7.93
CA TYR A 26 -2.29 5.67 7.42
C TYR A 26 -1.71 6.40 6.19
N GLU A 27 -2.53 6.77 5.22
CA GLU A 27 -2.07 7.51 4.04
C GLU A 27 -1.39 8.83 4.44
N GLU A 28 -2.05 9.61 5.28
CA GLU A 28 -1.51 10.91 5.74
C GLU A 28 -0.22 10.78 6.56
N ALA A 29 -0.01 9.65 7.22
CA ALA A 29 1.14 9.44 8.09
C ALA A 29 2.36 8.84 7.40
N VAL A 30 2.15 7.99 6.39
CA VAL A 30 3.18 7.06 5.91
C VAL A 30 3.48 7.24 4.42
N GLN A 31 2.52 7.73 3.62
CA GLN A 31 2.67 7.75 2.17
C GLN A 31 3.03 9.13 1.62
N CYS A 32 3.97 9.16 0.67
CA CYS A 32 4.29 10.32 -0.15
C CYS A 32 4.30 9.87 -1.63
N VAL A 33 3.10 9.52 -2.13
CA VAL A 33 2.95 8.83 -3.43
C VAL A 33 3.43 9.65 -4.61
N GLU A 34 3.35 10.97 -4.55
CA GLU A 34 3.86 11.85 -5.60
C GLU A 34 5.39 11.68 -5.75
N ALA A 35 6.12 11.72 -4.64
CA ALA A 35 7.57 11.54 -4.65
C ALA A 35 7.97 10.11 -5.03
N GLU A 36 7.20 9.11 -4.59
CA GLU A 36 7.41 7.72 -4.97
C GLU A 36 7.29 7.54 -6.49
N ILE A 37 6.23 8.05 -7.10
CA ILE A 37 6.02 7.98 -8.55
C ILE A 37 7.08 8.77 -9.32
N ASP A 38 7.47 9.96 -8.85
CA ASP A 38 8.55 10.75 -9.47
C ASP A 38 9.87 9.98 -9.52
N ILE A 39 10.24 9.31 -8.43
CA ILE A 39 11.45 8.47 -8.35
C ILE A 39 11.34 7.27 -9.30
N ILE A 40 10.22 6.55 -9.28
CA ILE A 40 10.00 5.34 -10.07
C ILE A 40 10.03 5.67 -11.56
N ASP A 41 9.32 6.70 -12.00
CA ASP A 41 9.30 7.16 -13.40
C ASP A 41 10.69 7.58 -13.87
N SER A 42 11.36 8.43 -13.09
CA SER A 42 12.70 8.92 -13.42
C SER A 42 13.72 7.79 -13.51
N LEU A 43 13.69 6.84 -12.58
CA LEU A 43 14.60 5.69 -12.59
C LEU A 43 14.31 4.76 -13.76
N PHE A 44 13.03 4.48 -14.04
CA PHE A 44 12.66 3.64 -15.18
C PHE A 44 13.13 4.25 -16.49
N GLU A 45 12.82 5.52 -16.74
CA GLU A 45 13.22 6.23 -17.96
C GLU A 45 14.76 6.29 -18.10
N LYS A 46 15.48 6.59 -17.03
CA LYS A 46 16.95 6.59 -17.02
C LYS A 46 17.57 5.24 -17.35
N LEU A 47 16.98 4.15 -16.85
CA LEU A 47 17.52 2.80 -17.01
C LEU A 47 17.13 2.15 -18.35
N LYS A 48 15.96 2.53 -18.91
CA LYS A 48 15.38 1.87 -20.08
C LYS A 48 15.36 2.74 -21.33
N GLY A 49 15.57 4.06 -21.20
CA GLY A 49 15.52 5.00 -22.32
C GLY A 49 14.11 5.18 -22.91
N ARG A 50 13.07 4.78 -22.17
CA ARG A 50 11.67 4.93 -22.52
C ARG A 50 10.83 5.15 -21.26
N GLN A 51 9.63 5.67 -21.43
CA GLN A 51 8.67 5.77 -20.34
C GLN A 51 7.96 4.43 -20.09
N ALA A 52 7.64 4.15 -18.83
CA ALA A 52 6.73 3.09 -18.46
C ALA A 52 5.29 3.55 -18.65
N SER A 53 4.38 2.62 -18.94
CA SER A 53 2.95 2.90 -19.07
C SER A 53 2.08 1.92 -18.28
N THR A 54 2.59 0.76 -17.96
CA THR A 54 1.83 -0.30 -17.28
C THR A 54 2.44 -0.63 -15.91
N LEU A 55 1.60 -0.57 -14.88
CA LEU A 55 1.99 -0.78 -13.48
C LEU A 55 1.17 -1.93 -12.87
N ARG A 56 1.85 -2.80 -12.13
CA ARG A 56 1.24 -3.70 -11.17
C ARG A 56 1.67 -3.30 -9.75
N GLU A 57 0.72 -3.07 -8.87
CA GLU A 57 0.95 -2.81 -7.45
C GLU A 57 0.53 -4.04 -6.63
N ASP A 58 1.51 -4.70 -6.04
CA ASP A 58 1.31 -5.80 -5.11
C ASP A 58 1.13 -5.25 -3.68
N PHE A 59 0.22 -5.85 -2.89
CA PHE A 59 -0.13 -5.37 -1.54
C PHE A 59 -0.62 -3.92 -1.57
N CYS A 60 -1.49 -3.60 -2.52
CA CYS A 60 -1.85 -2.23 -2.87
C CYS A 60 -2.59 -1.46 -1.76
N ALA A 61 -3.14 -2.14 -0.77
CA ALA A 61 -3.94 -1.55 0.29
C ALA A 61 -4.98 -0.56 -0.27
N THR A 62 -4.81 0.75 -0.03
CA THR A 62 -5.72 1.79 -0.53
C THR A 62 -5.51 2.14 -2.00
N ALA A 63 -4.53 1.53 -2.69
CA ALA A 63 -4.14 1.79 -4.07
C ALA A 63 -3.83 3.29 -4.35
N ASN A 64 -3.34 4.00 -3.34
CA ASN A 64 -3.04 5.43 -3.45
C ASN A 64 -1.95 5.70 -4.49
N THR A 65 -0.88 4.89 -4.51
CA THR A 65 0.23 4.97 -5.47
C THR A 65 -0.27 4.73 -6.90
N SER A 66 -1.10 3.71 -7.12
CA SER A 66 -1.70 3.44 -8.42
C SER A 66 -2.67 4.53 -8.88
N CYS A 67 -3.41 5.15 -7.96
CA CYS A 67 -4.25 6.31 -8.27
C CYS A 67 -3.42 7.50 -8.74
N GLU A 68 -2.28 7.76 -8.09
CA GLU A 68 -1.37 8.81 -8.53
C GLU A 68 -0.74 8.47 -9.89
N TRP A 69 -0.34 7.20 -10.10
CA TRP A 69 0.20 6.73 -11.38
C TRP A 69 -0.72 7.04 -12.58
N VAL A 70 -2.02 6.71 -12.49
CA VAL A 70 -2.95 6.93 -13.60
C VAL A 70 -3.29 8.40 -13.86
N LYS A 71 -3.00 9.30 -12.90
CA LYS A 71 -3.15 10.74 -13.08
C LYS A 71 -2.01 11.35 -13.89
N ARG A 72 -0.81 10.75 -13.84
CA ARG A 72 0.40 11.33 -14.46
C ARG A 72 0.34 11.39 -15.99
N ARG A 73 -0.25 10.40 -16.64
CA ARG A 73 -0.34 10.30 -18.12
C ARG A 73 -1.58 9.53 -18.54
N ASP A 74 -2.16 9.89 -19.67
CA ASP A 74 -3.35 9.23 -20.23
C ASP A 74 -3.07 7.80 -20.72
N THR A 75 -1.80 7.48 -20.96
CA THR A 75 -1.33 6.13 -21.32
C THR A 75 -1.12 5.20 -20.14
N ASN A 76 -1.07 5.75 -18.92
CA ASN A 76 -0.78 4.96 -17.73
C ASN A 76 -1.97 4.11 -17.31
N THR A 77 -1.71 2.82 -17.10
CA THR A 77 -2.68 1.85 -16.56
C THR A 77 -2.12 1.17 -15.33
N ALA A 78 -2.99 0.74 -14.43
CA ALA A 78 -2.60 0.05 -13.21
C ALA A 78 -3.48 -1.16 -12.92
N ILE A 79 -2.86 -2.22 -12.39
CA ILE A 79 -3.53 -3.38 -11.82
C ILE A 79 -3.03 -3.58 -10.39
N CYS A 80 -3.96 -3.63 -9.43
CA CYS A 80 -3.68 -3.58 -8.01
C CYS A 80 -4.18 -4.86 -7.34
N PHE A 81 -3.32 -5.51 -6.57
CA PHE A 81 -3.65 -6.74 -5.86
C PHE A 81 -3.57 -6.55 -4.35
N ASP A 82 -4.61 -6.95 -3.66
CA ASP A 82 -4.63 -7.10 -2.21
C ASP A 82 -5.54 -8.28 -1.81
N ILE A 83 -5.32 -8.86 -0.64
CA ILE A 83 -6.16 -9.95 -0.11
C ILE A 83 -7.29 -9.43 0.75
N ASP A 84 -7.19 -8.22 1.27
CA ASP A 84 -8.16 -7.62 2.19
C ASP A 84 -9.27 -6.89 1.43
N GLN A 85 -10.46 -7.52 1.36
CA GLN A 85 -11.63 -6.92 0.72
C GLN A 85 -12.03 -5.59 1.37
N VAL A 86 -11.83 -5.43 2.68
CA VAL A 86 -12.27 -4.23 3.39
C VAL A 86 -11.48 -3.00 2.92
N VAL A 87 -10.17 -3.13 2.72
CA VAL A 87 -9.36 -2.02 2.20
C VAL A 87 -9.65 -1.75 0.73
N LEU A 88 -9.89 -2.80 -0.07
CA LEU A 88 -10.26 -2.63 -1.49
C LEU A 88 -11.62 -1.91 -1.64
N ASP A 89 -12.61 -2.25 -0.83
CA ASP A 89 -13.91 -1.56 -0.83
C ASP A 89 -13.76 -0.09 -0.40
N TRP A 90 -12.92 0.16 0.61
CA TRP A 90 -12.60 1.52 1.03
C TRP A 90 -11.89 2.29 -0.09
N SER A 91 -10.91 1.68 -0.75
CA SER A 91 -10.19 2.25 -1.90
C SER A 91 -11.14 2.59 -3.04
N GLN A 92 -12.02 1.67 -3.40
CA GLN A 92 -13.03 1.90 -4.45
C GLN A 92 -13.81 3.17 -4.17
N LYS A 93 -14.38 3.29 -2.96
CA LYS A 93 -15.23 4.42 -2.56
C LYS A 93 -14.47 5.72 -2.38
N ASN A 94 -13.28 5.67 -1.77
CA ASN A 94 -12.58 6.87 -1.31
C ASN A 94 -11.49 7.36 -2.26
N LYS A 95 -11.04 6.51 -3.18
CA LYS A 95 -10.00 6.82 -4.17
C LYS A 95 -10.50 6.71 -5.60
N ILE A 96 -10.91 5.52 -6.03
CA ILE A 96 -11.25 5.27 -7.44
C ILE A 96 -12.43 6.11 -7.90
N GLU A 97 -13.50 6.20 -7.10
CA GLU A 97 -14.69 7.02 -7.41
C GLU A 97 -14.42 8.53 -7.44
N LYS A 98 -13.28 8.98 -6.91
CA LYS A 98 -12.84 10.38 -6.96
C LYS A 98 -11.98 10.71 -8.18
N LEU A 99 -11.55 9.72 -8.93
CA LEU A 99 -10.86 9.89 -10.20
C LEU A 99 -11.85 10.31 -11.29
N THR A 100 -11.35 10.88 -12.39
CA THR A 100 -12.20 11.08 -13.58
C THR A 100 -12.62 9.71 -14.14
N THR A 101 -13.69 9.68 -14.93
CA THR A 101 -14.16 8.45 -15.59
C THR A 101 -13.05 7.80 -16.44
N GLU A 102 -12.24 8.61 -17.11
CA GLU A 102 -11.12 8.13 -17.90
C GLU A 102 -10.02 7.53 -17.04
N GLN A 103 -9.59 8.20 -15.97
CA GLN A 103 -8.59 7.70 -15.04
C GLN A 103 -9.05 6.41 -14.36
N SER A 104 -10.30 6.37 -13.85
CA SER A 104 -10.85 5.19 -13.19
C SER A 104 -10.98 3.98 -14.12
N SER A 105 -11.19 4.19 -15.42
CA SER A 105 -11.22 3.10 -16.41
C SER A 105 -9.88 2.42 -16.63
N ARG A 106 -8.77 3.08 -16.25
CA ARG A 106 -7.39 2.62 -16.43
C ARG A 106 -6.78 1.96 -15.20
N ILE A 107 -7.56 1.80 -14.11
CA ILE A 107 -7.12 1.14 -12.88
C ILE A 107 -8.04 -0.03 -12.54
N LYS A 108 -7.46 -1.15 -12.08
CA LYS A 108 -8.22 -2.35 -11.67
C LYS A 108 -7.80 -2.76 -10.28
N LEU A 109 -8.77 -2.86 -9.36
CA LEU A 109 -8.57 -3.45 -8.03
C LEU A 109 -8.97 -4.93 -8.09
N ILE A 110 -8.10 -5.81 -7.64
CA ILE A 110 -8.32 -7.26 -7.65
C ILE A 110 -8.03 -7.83 -6.27
N LYS A 111 -9.05 -8.48 -5.69
CA LYS A 111 -8.87 -9.29 -4.49
C LYS A 111 -8.20 -10.60 -4.85
N GLU A 112 -6.89 -10.68 -4.66
CA GLU A 112 -6.15 -11.91 -4.92
C GLU A 112 -4.84 -11.93 -4.10
N ASN A 113 -4.39 -13.12 -3.77
CA ASN A 113 -3.04 -13.31 -3.23
C ASN A 113 -2.01 -13.10 -4.35
N VAL A 114 -1.01 -12.27 -4.11
CA VAL A 114 0.05 -11.95 -5.10
C VAL A 114 0.80 -13.18 -5.62
N LEU A 115 0.81 -14.29 -4.87
CA LEU A 115 1.34 -15.59 -5.33
C LEU A 115 0.47 -16.24 -6.42
N ASN A 116 -0.80 -15.90 -6.49
CA ASN A 116 -1.75 -16.42 -7.48
C ASN A 116 -2.08 -15.40 -8.57
N ALA A 117 -1.65 -14.15 -8.39
CA ALA A 117 -1.93 -13.04 -9.28
C ALA A 117 -1.55 -13.37 -10.74
N LYS A 118 -2.44 -13.02 -11.67
CA LYS A 118 -2.24 -13.17 -13.11
C LYS A 118 -2.56 -11.84 -13.78
N ASN A 119 -1.68 -11.42 -14.65
CA ASN A 119 -1.82 -10.20 -15.45
C ASN A 119 -1.04 -10.36 -16.75
N ASP A 120 -1.37 -9.54 -17.72
CA ASP A 120 -0.51 -9.35 -18.90
C ASP A 120 0.82 -8.71 -18.46
N PRO A 121 1.93 -8.97 -19.14
CA PRO A 121 3.21 -8.41 -18.77
C PRO A 121 3.17 -6.88 -18.64
N VAL A 122 3.76 -6.36 -17.55
CA VAL A 122 3.79 -4.93 -17.21
C VAL A 122 5.21 -4.38 -17.21
N ASP A 123 5.34 -3.06 -17.36
CA ASP A 123 6.62 -2.36 -17.29
C ASP A 123 7.19 -2.36 -15.88
N ILE A 124 6.31 -2.15 -14.89
CA ILE A 124 6.69 -1.97 -13.49
C ILE A 124 5.84 -2.87 -12.60
N VAL A 125 6.50 -3.55 -11.65
CA VAL A 125 5.86 -4.14 -10.48
C VAL A 125 6.35 -3.39 -9.24
N LEU A 126 5.41 -2.98 -8.38
CA LEU A 126 5.70 -2.34 -7.08
C LEU A 126 5.34 -3.28 -5.92
N ALA A 127 6.19 -3.31 -4.90
CA ALA A 127 5.88 -3.84 -3.59
C ALA A 127 6.50 -2.93 -2.53
N MET A 128 5.77 -1.88 -2.17
CA MET A 128 6.23 -0.82 -1.28
C MET A 128 5.90 -1.13 0.19
N ASN A 129 6.47 -0.31 1.09
CA ASN A 129 6.34 -0.45 2.54
C ASN A 129 6.75 -1.84 3.04
N PHE A 130 7.81 -2.39 2.42
CA PHE A 130 8.39 -3.72 2.71
C PHE A 130 7.35 -4.84 2.86
N SER A 131 6.18 -4.70 2.22
CA SER A 131 5.04 -5.62 2.33
C SER A 131 5.39 -7.06 1.96
N TYR A 132 6.32 -7.27 1.03
CA TYR A 132 6.81 -8.61 0.66
C TYR A 132 7.53 -9.35 1.81
N TRP A 133 7.89 -8.66 2.90
CA TRP A 133 8.47 -9.30 4.10
C TRP A 133 7.49 -10.20 4.84
N VAL A 134 6.21 -10.21 4.47
CA VAL A 134 5.24 -11.21 4.93
C VAL A 134 5.71 -12.63 4.59
N PHE A 135 6.50 -12.81 3.54
CA PHE A 135 7.07 -14.10 3.14
C PHE A 135 8.29 -14.45 3.98
N LYS A 136 8.09 -14.97 5.19
CA LYS A 136 9.16 -15.35 6.12
C LYS A 136 9.98 -16.54 5.63
N GLU A 137 9.34 -17.47 4.91
CA GLU A 137 9.99 -18.66 4.37
C GLU A 137 10.69 -18.36 3.06
N ARG A 138 11.99 -18.70 2.96
CA ARG A 138 12.79 -18.49 1.74
C ARG A 138 12.11 -19.06 0.48
N LYS A 139 11.44 -20.21 0.63
CA LYS A 139 10.75 -20.85 -0.50
C LYS A 139 9.62 -19.95 -1.04
N LEU A 140 8.81 -19.39 -0.16
CA LEU A 140 7.71 -18.48 -0.54
C LEU A 140 8.24 -17.18 -1.15
N MET A 141 9.31 -16.62 -0.59
CA MET A 141 9.97 -15.45 -1.16
C MET A 141 10.47 -15.71 -2.59
N ILE A 142 11.13 -16.84 -2.82
CA ILE A 142 11.58 -17.24 -4.17
C ILE A 142 10.38 -17.43 -5.11
N GLU A 143 9.30 -18.03 -4.64
CA GLU A 143 8.09 -18.20 -5.42
C GLU A 143 7.48 -16.84 -5.81
N TYR A 144 7.38 -15.92 -4.87
CA TYR A 144 6.92 -14.56 -5.10
C TYR A 144 7.79 -13.85 -6.16
N LEU A 145 9.11 -13.82 -5.98
CA LEU A 145 10.02 -13.18 -6.94
C LEU A 145 9.96 -13.79 -8.34
N LYS A 146 9.72 -15.11 -8.46
CA LYS A 146 9.46 -15.75 -9.77
C LYS A 146 8.16 -15.26 -10.39
N LYS A 147 7.08 -15.08 -9.59
CA LYS A 147 5.81 -14.53 -10.06
C LYS A 147 5.98 -13.09 -10.54
N VAL A 148 6.69 -12.27 -9.77
CA VAL A 148 7.04 -10.90 -10.18
C VAL A 148 7.79 -10.92 -11.52
N ARG A 149 8.86 -11.72 -11.65
CA ARG A 149 9.64 -11.79 -12.90
C ARG A 149 8.79 -12.21 -14.10
N ASN A 150 7.88 -13.16 -13.91
CA ASN A 150 7.01 -13.66 -14.97
C ASN A 150 5.88 -12.68 -15.35
N SER A 151 5.59 -11.69 -14.52
CA SER A 151 4.61 -10.64 -14.80
C SER A 151 5.22 -9.36 -15.36
N LEU A 152 6.53 -9.29 -15.50
CA LEU A 152 7.24 -8.18 -16.12
C LEU A 152 7.49 -8.45 -17.62
N VAL A 153 7.44 -7.39 -18.43
CA VAL A 153 8.04 -7.40 -19.76
C VAL A 153 9.56 -7.68 -19.67
N ASP A 154 10.21 -8.01 -20.78
CA ASP A 154 11.62 -8.40 -20.76
C ASP A 154 12.53 -7.35 -20.13
N ASP A 155 12.27 -6.08 -20.38
CA ASP A 155 13.00 -4.94 -19.84
C ASP A 155 12.30 -4.28 -18.62
N GLY A 156 11.26 -4.91 -18.09
CA GLY A 156 10.51 -4.41 -16.93
C GLY A 156 11.33 -4.35 -15.63
N ILE A 157 10.88 -3.53 -14.69
CA ILE A 157 11.56 -3.31 -13.41
C ILE A 157 10.63 -3.65 -12.23
N PHE A 158 11.18 -4.36 -11.27
CA PHE A 158 10.58 -4.53 -9.94
C PHE A 158 11.17 -3.51 -8.97
N PHE A 159 10.30 -2.69 -8.37
CA PHE A 159 10.66 -1.77 -7.29
C PHE A 159 10.13 -2.32 -5.97
N ALA A 160 11.01 -2.40 -5.00
CA ALA A 160 10.69 -2.80 -3.63
C ALA A 160 11.59 -2.01 -2.68
N ASP A 161 11.01 -1.49 -1.64
CA ASP A 161 11.74 -0.82 -0.58
C ASP A 161 12.12 -1.80 0.54
N ALA A 162 13.08 -1.42 1.35
CA ALA A 162 13.52 -2.21 2.49
C ALA A 162 13.89 -1.27 3.64
N TYR A 163 13.38 -1.58 4.83
CA TYR A 163 13.85 -0.95 6.05
C TYR A 163 15.15 -1.62 6.50
N GLY A 164 16.21 -0.83 6.69
CA GLY A 164 17.51 -1.37 7.05
C GLY A 164 18.49 -0.28 7.47
N GLY A 165 19.70 -0.70 7.82
CA GLY A 165 20.75 0.20 8.31
C GLY A 165 20.93 0.09 9.83
N TYR A 166 21.81 0.92 10.38
CA TYR A 166 22.19 0.88 11.80
C TYR A 166 21.00 1.09 12.75
N GLU A 167 20.10 2.01 12.40
CA GLU A 167 18.94 2.35 13.22
C GLU A 167 17.88 1.23 13.25
N ALA A 168 17.86 0.36 12.24
CA ALA A 168 16.95 -0.79 12.22
C ALA A 168 17.23 -1.82 13.33
N PHE A 169 18.39 -1.74 13.98
CA PHE A 169 18.79 -2.61 15.09
C PHE A 169 18.67 -1.91 16.46
N GLN A 170 18.01 -0.77 16.51
CA GLN A 170 17.80 -0.03 17.76
C GLN A 170 16.33 0.13 18.05
N GLU A 171 15.98 0.15 19.34
CA GLU A 171 14.65 0.61 19.75
C GLU A 171 14.53 2.09 19.42
N LEU A 172 13.54 2.41 18.60
CA LEU A 172 13.32 3.78 18.12
C LEU A 172 11.85 4.14 18.27
N LYS A 173 11.60 5.32 18.78
CA LYS A 173 10.26 5.87 18.86
C LYS A 173 10.22 7.28 18.32
N GLU A 174 9.70 7.41 17.13
CA GLU A 174 9.54 8.70 16.46
C GLU A 174 8.09 9.17 16.50
N LYS A 175 7.91 10.48 16.60
CA LYS A 175 6.59 11.10 16.64
C LYS A 175 6.50 12.16 15.54
N THR A 176 5.58 11.98 14.63
CA THR A 176 5.25 12.95 13.58
C THR A 176 3.88 13.55 13.85
N LYS A 177 3.82 14.87 13.93
CA LYS A 177 2.55 15.60 14.08
C LYS A 177 1.95 15.84 12.71
N ASN A 178 0.72 15.37 12.53
CA ASN A 178 -0.11 15.63 11.37
C ASN A 178 -1.30 16.51 11.79
N ASP A 179 -2.10 16.97 10.83
CA ASP A 179 -3.31 17.75 11.13
C ASP A 179 -4.34 16.90 11.88
N GLY A 180 -4.61 17.29 13.11
CA GLY A 180 -5.59 16.64 13.98
C GLY A 180 -5.15 15.33 14.67
N PHE A 181 -3.97 14.77 14.37
CA PHE A 181 -3.46 13.57 15.03
C PHE A 181 -1.92 13.53 15.11
N THR A 182 -1.39 12.56 15.86
CA THR A 182 0.05 12.29 15.94
C THR A 182 0.31 10.85 15.53
N TYR A 183 1.14 10.66 14.51
CA TYR A 183 1.67 9.36 14.14
C TYR A 183 2.85 9.01 15.04
N ILE A 184 2.91 7.76 15.50
CA ILE A 184 4.02 7.26 16.31
C ILE A 184 4.58 6.02 15.62
N TRP A 185 5.83 6.12 15.15
CA TRP A 185 6.61 4.97 14.73
C TRP A 185 7.31 4.43 15.97
N ASP A 186 6.95 3.22 16.36
CA ASP A 186 7.46 2.56 17.57
C ASP A 186 8.13 1.24 17.16
N LEU A 187 9.44 1.28 16.94
CA LEU A 187 10.23 0.13 16.58
C LEU A 187 10.68 -0.59 17.85
N SER A 188 10.11 -1.76 18.10
CA SER A 188 10.50 -2.65 19.20
C SER A 188 11.35 -3.79 18.68
N LEU A 189 12.49 -4.05 19.35
CA LEU A 189 13.38 -5.18 19.03
C LEU A 189 12.90 -6.51 19.61
N ILE A 190 11.80 -6.54 20.35
CA ILE A 190 11.27 -7.75 21.02
C ILE A 190 10.90 -8.85 20.01
N HIS A 191 10.64 -8.50 18.76
CA HIS A 191 10.18 -9.41 17.72
C HIS A 191 11.26 -9.75 16.67
N ILE A 192 12.49 -9.33 16.91
CA ILE A 192 13.66 -9.72 16.14
C ILE A 192 14.32 -10.97 16.77
#